data_39d21630ff670ffb5a5473e4257db3c7
#
_entry.id   39d21630ff670ffb5a5473e4257db3c7
#
_cell.length_a   1.000
_cell.length_b   1.000
_cell.length_c   1.000
_cell.angle_alpha   90.00
_cell.angle_beta   90.00
_cell.angle_gamma   90.00
#
_symmetry.space_group_name_H-M   'P 1'
#
loop_
_entity.id
_entity.type
_entity.pdbx_description
1 polymer ?
#
loop_
_entity_poly.entity_id
_entity_poly.type
_entity_poly.pdbx_seq_one_letter_code
_entity_poly.pdbx_strand_id
1 'polypeptide(L)'
;MTKQPSLRVNAAALAAGAILLAAGACQKPQYSEGLYAEVATNKGLVVLSLEFEKTPMTAANFVGLAEGTVENAAFPLGRPYFDGVEWHRVVPGHVIQCGIPKSETAKDPGFQFPNEIVLPDLNHGRAGMVNMANGGPHTNGSQWCITLGDRSYLDGDYTVFGQVVEGMDIVMSIAQGDVVQTVKIIRVGKKAKAFKPTTESFKAMVEEAKVRVDQAEADKKAKEEDLVKANWPDAVEGEGGVKYATLKTGQGKPPLPGGTVKAAYSGRAPLAGKSFVSTSEGGKPYWGETPAPFDFIVGTTKVNPAVDASLASMKKGEKRLLIVPAAQGYKTSGFYATQRPGEKRFVISPNTFLVYEIETLDVRPPATK
;
A
#
# COMPACT_ATOMS: atom_id res chain seq x y z
N MET A 1 57.60 56.40 65.56
CA MET A 1 58.26 55.10 65.80
C MET A 1 57.24 54.06 65.54
N THR A 2 57.41 53.34 64.40
CA THR A 2 57.05 51.93 64.23
C THR A 2 57.26 51.52 62.75
N LYS A 3 58.09 50.55 62.56
CA LYS A 3 58.63 50.05 61.29
C LYS A 3 57.55 49.32 60.51
N GLN A 4 57.50 49.58 59.22
CA GLN A 4 56.88 48.68 58.20
C GLN A 4 57.80 47.52 57.92
N PRO A 5 57.26 46.27 57.61
CA PRO A 5 57.97 45.24 56.88
C PRO A 5 57.51 45.15 55.44
N SER A 6 58.50 45.09 54.60
CA SER A 6 58.44 44.95 53.16
C SER A 6 57.79 43.65 52.67
N LEU A 7 56.84 43.76 51.72
CA LEU A 7 56.36 42.61 50.91
C LEU A 7 57.33 42.28 49.83
N ARG A 8 57.84 41.05 49.86
CA ARG A 8 58.61 40.42 48.71
C ARG A 8 57.60 39.86 47.77
N VAL A 9 57.65 40.29 46.49
CA VAL A 9 56.96 39.71 45.38
C VAL A 9 57.77 38.50 44.88
N ASN A 10 57.23 37.33 44.94
CA ASN A 10 57.75 36.15 44.26
C ASN A 10 57.11 36.02 42.89
N ALA A 11 57.97 36.12 41.88
CA ALA A 11 57.67 35.79 40.50
C ALA A 11 57.78 34.28 40.27
N ALA A 12 57.08 33.85 39.26
CA ALA A 12 57.19 32.60 38.52
C ALA A 12 56.17 31.52 38.85
N ALA A 13 55.21 31.40 37.93
CA ALA A 13 54.81 30.11 37.37
C ALA A 13 54.16 30.36 36.01
N LEU A 14 54.99 30.31 34.97
CA LEU A 14 54.52 30.07 33.60
C LEU A 14 54.00 28.64 33.50
N ALA A 15 52.65 28.48 33.47
CA ALA A 15 52.04 27.23 33.12
C ALA A 15 51.97 27.12 31.59
N ALA A 16 52.83 26.26 31.03
CA ALA A 16 52.78 25.84 29.62
C ALA A 16 51.44 25.12 29.38
N GLY A 17 50.56 25.75 28.60
CA GLY A 17 49.36 25.09 28.07
C GLY A 17 49.76 24.05 27.04
N ALA A 18 49.72 22.77 27.40
CA ALA A 18 49.83 21.69 26.48
C ALA A 18 48.53 21.66 25.62
N ILE A 19 48.65 22.11 24.37
CA ILE A 19 47.65 21.86 23.32
C ILE A 19 47.68 20.35 23.04
N LEU A 20 46.75 19.61 23.61
CA LEU A 20 46.42 18.25 23.16
C LEU A 20 45.85 18.38 21.75
N LEU A 21 46.71 18.16 20.73
CA LEU A 21 46.27 17.74 19.43
C LEU A 21 45.56 16.39 19.60
N ALA A 22 44.23 16.41 19.66
CA ALA A 22 43.42 15.23 19.55
C ALA A 22 43.72 14.62 18.16
N ALA A 23 44.57 13.60 18.13
CA ALA A 23 44.74 12.74 16.99
C ALA A 23 43.35 12.25 16.62
N GLY A 24 42.92 12.56 15.39
CA GLY A 24 41.65 12.06 14.85
C GLY A 24 41.68 10.55 14.84
N ALA A 25 41.22 9.95 15.91
CA ALA A 25 40.91 8.55 15.92
C ALA A 25 39.92 8.35 14.80
N CYS A 26 40.29 7.57 13.79
CA CYS A 26 39.38 7.09 12.76
C CYS A 26 38.29 6.30 13.50
N GLN A 27 37.20 6.99 13.89
CA GLN A 27 36.08 6.36 14.56
C GLN A 27 35.57 5.30 13.57
N LYS A 28 35.56 4.05 14.03
CA LYS A 28 34.88 2.98 13.28
C LYS A 28 33.47 3.49 12.97
N PRO A 29 32.98 3.23 11.72
CA PRO A 29 31.64 3.65 11.39
C PRO A 29 30.67 3.13 12.46
N GLN A 30 29.80 3.99 12.93
CA GLN A 30 28.80 3.69 13.97
C GLN A 30 27.88 2.55 13.54
N TYR A 31 27.71 2.35 12.22
CA TYR A 31 26.86 1.33 11.60
C TYR A 31 27.70 0.29 10.82
N SER A 32 27.16 -0.93 10.70
CA SER A 32 27.71 -1.96 9.81
C SER A 32 27.59 -1.53 8.33
N GLU A 33 28.17 -2.32 7.40
CA GLU A 33 27.99 -2.03 5.98
C GLU A 33 26.51 -2.02 5.60
N GLY A 34 26.05 -0.95 4.95
CA GLY A 34 24.65 -0.75 4.60
C GLY A 34 24.32 0.70 4.26
N LEU A 35 23.06 0.92 3.93
CA LEU A 35 22.47 2.24 3.67
C LEU A 35 21.52 2.58 4.81
N TYR A 36 21.69 3.76 5.40
CA TYR A 36 20.90 4.16 6.55
C TYR A 36 20.31 5.57 6.36
N ALA A 37 19.23 5.84 7.07
CA ALA A 37 18.67 7.18 7.20
C ALA A 37 18.59 7.56 8.68
N GLU A 38 19.29 8.62 9.07
CA GLU A 38 19.13 9.29 10.36
C GLU A 38 17.96 10.27 10.23
N VAL A 39 16.83 9.93 10.84
CA VAL A 39 15.61 10.75 10.87
C VAL A 39 15.58 11.52 12.19
N ALA A 40 16.00 12.77 12.16
CA ALA A 40 15.89 13.66 13.32
C ALA A 40 14.44 14.13 13.46
N THR A 41 13.83 13.91 14.61
CA THR A 41 12.47 14.36 14.92
C THR A 41 12.49 15.31 16.12
N ASN A 42 11.38 16.02 16.35
CA ASN A 42 11.23 16.83 17.57
C ASN A 42 11.15 15.97 18.86
N LYS A 43 11.12 14.64 18.75
CA LYS A 43 11.14 13.69 19.89
C LYS A 43 12.50 13.03 20.09
N GLY A 44 13.38 13.08 19.09
CA GLY A 44 14.68 12.43 19.12
C GLY A 44 15.07 11.84 17.76
N LEU A 45 16.16 11.09 17.76
CA LEU A 45 16.72 10.47 16.57
C LEU A 45 16.16 9.06 16.38
N VAL A 46 15.71 8.78 15.16
CA VAL A 46 15.34 7.44 14.68
C VAL A 46 16.28 7.05 13.56
N VAL A 47 16.87 5.86 13.61
CA VAL A 47 17.75 5.35 12.54
C VAL A 47 17.08 4.21 11.82
N LEU A 48 16.96 4.36 10.50
CA LEU A 48 16.42 3.35 9.60
C LEU A 48 17.56 2.68 8.85
N SER A 49 17.57 1.35 8.73
CA SER A 49 18.32 0.67 7.67
C SER A 49 17.44 0.54 6.44
N LEU A 50 18.02 0.78 5.24
CA LEU A 50 17.30 0.78 3.97
C LEU A 50 17.73 -0.42 3.11
N GLU A 51 16.78 -1.17 2.58
CA GLU A 51 16.96 -2.39 1.80
C GLU A 51 17.24 -2.09 0.30
N PHE A 52 18.25 -1.27 0.04
CA PHE A 52 18.56 -0.75 -1.29
C PHE A 52 18.99 -1.82 -2.33
N GLU A 53 19.41 -3.01 -1.88
CA GLU A 53 19.72 -4.14 -2.76
C GLU A 53 18.49 -4.96 -3.11
N LYS A 54 17.47 -5.02 -2.22
CA LYS A 54 16.24 -5.80 -2.43
C LYS A 54 15.11 -4.96 -3.01
N THR A 55 15.03 -3.68 -2.62
CA THR A 55 14.03 -2.73 -3.12
C THR A 55 14.71 -1.46 -3.65
N PRO A 56 15.54 -1.58 -4.71
CA PRO A 56 16.38 -0.48 -5.19
C PRO A 56 15.60 0.74 -5.67
N MET A 57 14.46 0.55 -6.35
CA MET A 57 13.63 1.67 -6.83
C MET A 57 13.00 2.43 -5.67
N THR A 58 12.45 1.72 -4.67
CA THR A 58 11.84 2.34 -3.49
C THR A 58 12.88 3.05 -2.62
N ALA A 59 14.04 2.42 -2.43
CA ALA A 59 15.17 3.06 -1.74
C ALA A 59 15.69 4.28 -2.51
N ALA A 60 15.74 4.24 -3.86
CA ALA A 60 16.13 5.37 -4.69
C ALA A 60 15.15 6.54 -4.58
N ASN A 61 13.84 6.26 -4.55
CA ASN A 61 12.80 7.27 -4.28
C ASN A 61 13.05 7.95 -2.92
N PHE A 62 13.13 7.16 -1.86
CA PHE A 62 13.30 7.71 -0.50
C PHE A 62 14.59 8.52 -0.36
N VAL A 63 15.71 7.95 -0.79
CA VAL A 63 17.02 8.61 -0.73
C VAL A 63 17.06 9.85 -1.61
N GLY A 64 16.56 9.75 -2.84
CA GLY A 64 16.54 10.86 -3.78
C GLY A 64 15.68 12.03 -3.31
N LEU A 65 14.54 11.77 -2.69
CA LEU A 65 13.72 12.79 -2.06
C LEU A 65 14.41 13.38 -0.81
N ALA A 66 14.99 12.54 0.05
CA ALA A 66 15.71 13.00 1.25
C ALA A 66 16.89 13.89 0.94
N GLU A 67 17.64 13.62 -0.15
CA GLU A 67 18.79 14.40 -0.58
C GLU A 67 18.44 15.50 -1.61
N GLY A 68 17.19 15.53 -2.11
CA GLY A 68 16.77 16.46 -3.15
C GLY A 68 17.37 16.17 -4.53
N THR A 69 17.77 14.93 -4.81
CA THR A 69 18.41 14.52 -6.08
C THR A 69 17.45 13.95 -7.10
N VAL A 70 16.17 13.76 -6.72
CA VAL A 70 15.09 13.34 -7.60
C VAL A 70 14.07 14.47 -7.76
N GLU A 71 13.76 14.80 -9.02
CA GLU A 71 12.74 15.80 -9.37
C GLU A 71 11.38 15.46 -8.75
N ASN A 72 10.71 16.47 -8.23
CA ASN A 72 9.39 16.36 -7.65
C ASN A 72 8.59 17.66 -7.81
N ALA A 73 7.26 17.59 -7.67
CA ALA A 73 6.37 18.74 -7.84
C ALA A 73 6.40 19.74 -6.66
N ALA A 74 6.95 19.34 -5.51
CA ALA A 74 6.87 20.16 -4.30
C ALA A 74 8.05 21.13 -4.16
N PHE A 75 9.26 20.74 -4.62
CA PHE A 75 10.47 21.51 -4.40
C PHE A 75 11.44 21.42 -5.59
N PRO A 76 12.27 22.45 -5.82
CA PRO A 76 13.34 22.37 -6.81
C PRO A 76 14.41 21.35 -6.41
N LEU A 77 15.16 20.84 -7.38
CA LEU A 77 16.32 20.00 -7.13
C LEU A 77 17.32 20.66 -6.16
N GLY A 78 17.93 19.84 -5.32
CA GLY A 78 18.84 20.27 -4.25
C GLY A 78 18.14 20.61 -2.93
N ARG A 79 16.81 20.65 -2.90
CA ARG A 79 16.06 20.86 -1.66
C ARG A 79 15.55 19.53 -1.08
N PRO A 80 15.95 19.16 0.16
CA PRO A 80 15.43 17.99 0.84
C PRO A 80 13.91 18.02 0.95
N TYR A 81 13.27 16.91 0.60
CA TYR A 81 11.81 16.81 0.54
C TYR A 81 11.16 16.62 1.92
N PHE A 82 11.85 15.88 2.80
CA PHE A 82 11.28 15.46 4.08
C PHE A 82 11.52 16.45 5.22
N ASP A 83 12.27 17.52 4.99
CA ASP A 83 12.54 18.51 6.03
C ASP A 83 11.28 19.26 6.43
N GLY A 84 10.91 19.17 7.72
CA GLY A 84 9.74 19.79 8.28
C GLY A 84 8.42 19.07 8.03
N VAL A 85 8.43 17.86 7.45
CA VAL A 85 7.17 17.09 7.26
C VAL A 85 6.61 16.61 8.60
N GLU A 86 5.29 16.55 8.68
CA GLU A 86 4.57 16.13 9.88
C GLU A 86 4.21 14.66 9.84
N TRP A 87 4.21 14.02 10.99
CA TRP A 87 3.54 12.74 11.20
C TRP A 87 2.03 12.99 11.18
N HIS A 88 1.48 13.11 9.98
CA HIS A 88 0.08 13.53 9.77
C HIS A 88 -0.94 12.45 10.14
N ARG A 89 -0.50 11.20 10.33
CA ARG A 89 -1.36 10.09 10.76
C ARG A 89 -0.61 9.20 11.73
N VAL A 90 -1.14 9.07 12.95
CA VAL A 90 -0.65 8.16 13.98
C VAL A 90 -1.82 7.30 14.46
N VAL A 91 -1.72 5.98 14.29
CA VAL A 91 -2.71 5.02 14.75
C VAL A 91 -2.05 4.12 15.78
N PRO A 92 -2.36 4.32 17.08
CA PRO A 92 -1.74 3.57 18.17
C PRO A 92 -1.81 2.05 17.93
N GLY A 93 -0.67 1.40 18.17
CA GLY A 93 -0.53 -0.05 17.97
C GLY A 93 -0.60 -0.50 16.50
N HIS A 94 -0.75 0.40 15.53
CA HIS A 94 -0.82 0.07 14.11
C HIS A 94 0.38 0.63 13.33
N VAL A 95 0.34 1.89 12.93
CA VAL A 95 1.41 2.56 12.17
C VAL A 95 1.49 4.03 12.54
N ILE A 96 2.67 4.61 12.32
CA ILE A 96 2.84 6.06 12.15
C ILE A 96 3.16 6.33 10.67
N GLN A 97 2.67 7.44 10.13
CA GLN A 97 2.78 7.78 8.70
C GLN A 97 3.10 9.25 8.51
N CYS A 98 4.08 9.50 7.62
CA CYS A 98 4.47 10.85 7.20
C CYS A 98 4.79 10.90 5.70
N GLY A 99 5.44 11.99 5.23
CA GLY A 99 5.90 12.14 3.85
C GLY A 99 5.01 13.01 2.97
N ILE A 100 4.01 13.72 3.51
CA ILE A 100 3.34 14.81 2.80
C ILE A 100 4.27 16.02 2.84
N PRO A 101 4.65 16.63 1.70
CA PRO A 101 5.60 17.73 1.68
C PRO A 101 5.01 18.98 2.36
N LYS A 102 5.85 19.73 3.05
CA LYS A 102 5.49 21.05 3.55
C LYS A 102 5.63 22.08 2.42
N SER A 103 4.73 22.00 1.44
CA SER A 103 4.68 22.83 0.25
C SER A 103 3.31 23.49 0.12
N GLU A 104 3.28 24.73 -0.38
CA GLU A 104 2.02 25.44 -0.67
C GLU A 104 1.39 24.96 -1.99
N THR A 105 2.19 24.40 -2.90
CA THR A 105 1.79 24.10 -4.28
C THR A 105 1.50 22.62 -4.54
N ALA A 106 2.08 21.72 -3.74
CA ALA A 106 1.91 20.27 -3.93
C ALA A 106 1.70 19.52 -2.61
N LYS A 107 0.91 18.46 -2.66
CA LYS A 107 0.63 17.55 -1.52
C LYS A 107 1.25 16.16 -1.71
N ASP A 108 1.91 15.94 -2.84
CA ASP A 108 2.59 14.71 -3.21
C ASP A 108 3.80 15.03 -4.11
N PRO A 109 4.63 14.06 -4.47
CA PRO A 109 5.83 14.31 -5.28
C PRO A 109 5.52 14.57 -6.77
N GLY A 110 4.25 14.47 -7.21
CA GLY A 110 3.86 14.64 -8.62
C GLY A 110 4.10 13.42 -9.50
N PHE A 111 4.45 12.28 -8.90
CA PHE A 111 4.62 11.01 -9.59
C PHE A 111 4.18 9.83 -8.73
N GLN A 112 3.97 8.70 -9.38
CA GLN A 112 3.74 7.40 -8.73
C GLN A 112 4.66 6.35 -9.34
N PHE A 113 4.98 5.30 -8.54
CA PHE A 113 5.82 4.22 -8.99
C PHE A 113 5.34 2.85 -8.47
N PRO A 114 5.67 1.75 -9.18
CA PRO A 114 5.22 0.41 -8.84
C PRO A 114 5.66 -0.08 -7.47
N ASN A 115 4.94 -1.08 -6.94
CA ASN A 115 5.37 -1.82 -5.76
C ASN A 115 6.61 -2.67 -6.06
N GLU A 116 7.47 -2.84 -5.06
CA GLU A 116 8.58 -3.81 -5.02
C GLU A 116 8.34 -4.79 -3.88
N ILE A 117 7.53 -5.81 -4.11
CA ILE A 117 7.19 -6.81 -3.10
C ILE A 117 8.21 -7.94 -3.11
N VAL A 118 8.91 -8.16 -2.00
CA VAL A 118 9.97 -9.16 -1.83
C VAL A 118 9.64 -10.09 -0.66
N LEU A 119 8.62 -10.90 -0.83
CA LEU A 119 8.22 -11.90 0.16
C LEU A 119 8.97 -13.23 -0.05
N PRO A 120 9.23 -13.98 1.01
CA PRO A 120 8.93 -13.68 2.43
C PRO A 120 9.97 -12.81 3.14
N ASP A 121 11.05 -12.41 2.48
CA ASP A 121 12.20 -11.75 3.10
C ASP A 121 11.86 -10.39 3.74
N LEU A 122 11.05 -9.58 3.04
CA LEU A 122 10.60 -8.28 3.50
C LEU A 122 9.09 -8.32 3.75
N ASN A 123 8.70 -8.36 5.02
CA ASN A 123 7.32 -8.49 5.44
C ASN A 123 7.02 -7.56 6.63
N HIS A 124 5.74 -7.44 7.01
CA HIS A 124 5.28 -6.59 8.10
C HIS A 124 5.10 -7.35 9.44
N GLY A 125 5.72 -8.50 9.63
CA GLY A 125 5.50 -9.40 10.77
C GLY A 125 5.99 -8.89 12.14
N ARG A 126 6.46 -7.64 12.23
CA ARG A 126 6.93 -7.04 13.49
C ARG A 126 6.84 -5.52 13.49
N ALA A 127 7.00 -4.93 14.68
CA ALA A 127 7.18 -3.49 14.83
C ALA A 127 8.49 -2.99 14.19
N GLY A 128 8.52 -1.73 13.78
CA GLY A 128 9.69 -1.07 13.22
C GLY A 128 9.94 -1.34 11.74
N MET A 129 9.05 -2.03 11.02
CA MET A 129 9.18 -2.19 9.57
C MET A 129 8.78 -0.89 8.87
N VAL A 130 9.61 -0.47 7.91
CA VAL A 130 9.39 0.75 7.13
C VAL A 130 8.84 0.38 5.76
N ASN A 131 7.65 0.90 5.44
CA ASN A 131 6.96 0.60 4.20
C ASN A 131 6.40 1.84 3.52
N MET A 132 6.19 1.77 2.20
CA MET A 132 5.50 2.82 1.46
C MET A 132 4.00 2.81 1.78
N ALA A 133 3.43 4.00 1.96
CA ALA A 133 1.99 4.16 1.89
C ALA A 133 1.57 4.32 0.42
N ASN A 134 0.40 3.77 0.05
CA ASN A 134 -0.15 3.88 -1.29
C ASN A 134 -1.68 3.96 -1.30
N GLY A 135 -2.25 4.45 -2.39
CA GLY A 135 -3.69 4.54 -2.66
C GLY A 135 -4.29 3.26 -3.27
N GLY A 136 -3.48 2.27 -3.59
CA GLY A 136 -3.75 0.99 -4.24
C GLY A 136 -2.46 0.43 -4.82
N PRO A 137 -2.48 -0.74 -5.47
CA PRO A 137 -1.30 -1.31 -6.11
C PRO A 137 -0.63 -0.32 -7.05
N HIS A 138 0.71 -0.26 -7.00
CA HIS A 138 1.54 0.54 -7.92
C HIS A 138 1.30 2.06 -7.87
N THR A 139 0.84 2.59 -6.72
CA THR A 139 0.60 4.02 -6.52
C THR A 139 1.48 4.60 -5.39
N ASN A 140 2.71 4.07 -5.22
CA ASN A 140 3.65 4.62 -4.26
C ASN A 140 4.08 6.04 -4.67
N GLY A 141 4.26 6.91 -3.69
CA GLY A 141 4.72 8.28 -3.90
C GLY A 141 5.81 8.66 -2.89
N SER A 142 5.57 9.67 -2.07
CA SER A 142 6.51 10.11 -1.03
C SER A 142 6.11 9.67 0.38
N GLN A 143 4.88 9.20 0.61
CA GLN A 143 4.42 8.85 1.95
C GLN A 143 4.92 7.48 2.38
N TRP A 144 5.38 7.38 3.63
CA TRP A 144 5.89 6.15 4.21
C TRP A 144 5.41 5.97 5.66
N CYS A 145 5.47 4.73 6.12
CA CYS A 145 5.00 4.33 7.43
C CYS A 145 6.07 3.56 8.21
N ILE A 146 5.95 3.58 9.54
CA ILE A 146 6.64 2.64 10.44
C ILE A 146 5.57 1.84 11.17
N THR A 147 5.69 0.52 11.17
CA THR A 147 4.76 -0.37 11.88
C THR A 147 5.02 -0.33 13.39
N LEU A 148 3.94 -0.36 14.19
CA LEU A 148 3.99 -0.38 15.65
C LEU A 148 3.72 -1.78 16.25
N GLY A 149 3.70 -2.82 15.41
CA GLY A 149 3.48 -4.21 15.78
C GLY A 149 3.47 -5.11 14.56
N ASP A 150 3.07 -6.37 14.72
CA ASP A 150 2.81 -7.29 13.60
C ASP A 150 1.65 -6.78 12.73
N ARG A 151 1.93 -6.61 11.44
CA ARG A 151 0.99 -6.15 10.41
C ARG A 151 1.06 -7.02 9.17
N SER A 152 1.32 -8.32 9.33
CA SER A 152 1.47 -9.30 8.23
C SER A 152 0.30 -9.29 7.24
N TYR A 153 -0.87 -8.82 7.63
CA TYR A 153 -2.00 -8.65 6.71
C TYR A 153 -1.77 -7.57 5.62
N LEU A 154 -0.75 -6.71 5.78
CA LEU A 154 -0.32 -5.74 4.76
C LEU A 154 0.62 -6.34 3.71
N ASP A 155 1.09 -7.58 3.92
CA ASP A 155 2.02 -8.25 3.02
C ASP A 155 1.40 -8.45 1.63
N GLY A 156 2.19 -8.09 0.61
CA GLY A 156 1.77 -8.14 -0.79
C GLY A 156 1.11 -6.85 -1.30
N ASP A 157 0.60 -5.99 -0.41
CA ASP A 157 -0.07 -4.73 -0.80
C ASP A 157 0.83 -3.50 -0.64
N TYR A 158 1.82 -3.55 0.26
CA TYR A 158 2.72 -2.44 0.56
C TYR A 158 4.18 -2.87 0.49
N THR A 159 5.02 -2.04 -0.14
CA THR A 159 6.45 -2.30 -0.25
C THR A 159 7.15 -2.03 1.07
N VAL A 160 7.72 -3.05 1.69
CA VAL A 160 8.67 -2.89 2.80
C VAL A 160 10.05 -2.60 2.21
N PHE A 161 10.69 -1.49 2.62
CA PHE A 161 11.97 -1.07 2.08
C PHE A 161 13.02 -0.76 3.16
N GLY A 162 12.71 -1.03 4.43
CA GLY A 162 13.63 -0.80 5.52
C GLY A 162 13.08 -1.23 6.88
N GLN A 163 13.86 -0.95 7.90
CA GLN A 163 13.49 -1.19 9.29
C GLN A 163 14.16 -0.19 10.23
N VAL A 164 13.53 0.06 11.36
CA VAL A 164 14.13 0.81 12.46
C VAL A 164 15.22 -0.03 13.11
N VAL A 165 16.43 0.51 13.22
CA VAL A 165 17.57 -0.14 13.88
C VAL A 165 17.95 0.54 15.19
N GLU A 166 17.62 1.84 15.35
CA GLU A 166 17.77 2.59 16.59
C GLU A 166 16.60 3.56 16.78
N GLY A 167 16.21 3.85 18.02
CA GLY A 167 15.18 4.83 18.36
C GLY A 167 13.74 4.30 18.26
N MET A 168 13.52 2.99 18.47
CA MET A 168 12.15 2.43 18.46
C MET A 168 11.29 3.01 19.61
N ASP A 169 11.88 3.38 20.74
CA ASP A 169 11.26 4.10 21.84
C ASP A 169 10.78 5.49 21.41
N ILE A 170 11.58 6.20 20.61
CA ILE A 170 11.18 7.48 20.00
C ILE A 170 9.99 7.25 19.03
N VAL A 171 10.06 6.24 18.16
CA VAL A 171 8.94 5.88 17.27
C VAL A 171 7.65 5.66 18.05
N MET A 172 7.70 4.94 19.16
CA MET A 172 6.54 4.68 20.03
C MET A 172 6.02 5.93 20.73
N SER A 173 6.82 6.99 20.87
CA SER A 173 6.45 8.25 21.52
C SER A 173 5.92 9.31 20.57
N ILE A 174 6.03 9.08 19.23
CA ILE A 174 5.56 10.02 18.21
C ILE A 174 4.03 10.15 18.26
N ALA A 175 3.57 11.39 18.31
CA ALA A 175 2.17 11.76 18.22
C ALA A 175 1.86 12.43 16.87
N GLN A 176 0.59 12.47 16.50
CA GLN A 176 0.15 13.20 15.31
C GLN A 176 0.48 14.69 15.44
N GLY A 177 1.09 15.23 14.38
CA GLY A 177 1.59 16.62 14.36
C GLY A 177 3.04 16.78 14.79
N ASP A 178 3.68 15.74 15.35
CA ASP A 178 5.14 15.74 15.53
C ASP A 178 5.85 15.85 14.18
N VAL A 179 7.10 16.33 14.16
CA VAL A 179 7.77 16.78 12.94
C VAL A 179 9.04 15.98 12.71
N VAL A 180 9.25 15.55 11.46
CA VAL A 180 10.58 15.18 10.93
C VAL A 180 11.35 16.47 10.65
N GLN A 181 12.39 16.73 11.41
CA GLN A 181 13.21 17.94 11.26
C GLN A 181 14.14 17.84 10.05
N THR A 182 14.85 16.70 9.94
CA THR A 182 15.75 16.40 8.82
C THR A 182 15.86 14.89 8.60
N VAL A 183 16.20 14.50 7.36
CA VAL A 183 16.59 13.12 7.03
C VAL A 183 17.98 13.12 6.41
N LYS A 184 18.96 12.51 7.09
CA LYS A 184 20.33 12.41 6.63
C LYS A 184 20.66 10.98 6.19
N ILE A 185 21.16 10.82 4.97
CA ILE A 185 21.53 9.51 4.42
C ILE A 185 22.97 9.17 4.75
N ILE A 186 23.17 8.00 5.36
CA ILE A 186 24.48 7.47 5.77
C ILE A 186 24.80 6.23 4.93
N ARG A 187 25.97 6.22 4.31
CA ARG A 187 26.44 5.17 3.41
C ARG A 187 27.70 4.50 3.95
N VAL A 188 27.60 3.24 4.38
CA VAL A 188 28.74 2.47 4.91
C VAL A 188 29.06 1.31 3.96
N GLY A 189 30.33 1.19 3.55
CA GLY A 189 30.77 0.18 2.60
C GLY A 189 30.66 0.58 1.14
N LYS A 190 31.25 -0.23 0.26
CA LYS A 190 31.42 0.11 -1.17
C LYS A 190 30.08 0.21 -1.91
N LYS A 191 29.20 -0.75 -1.70
CA LYS A 191 27.90 -0.80 -2.39
C LYS A 191 27.03 0.40 -2.03
N ALA A 192 26.87 0.69 -0.73
CA ALA A 192 26.07 1.83 -0.28
C ALA A 192 26.66 3.17 -0.76
N LYS A 193 27.98 3.34 -0.76
CA LYS A 193 28.63 4.55 -1.28
C LYS A 193 28.41 4.76 -2.78
N ALA A 194 28.23 3.69 -3.53
CA ALA A 194 27.90 3.74 -4.96
C ALA A 194 26.42 4.04 -5.22
N PHE A 195 25.55 3.83 -4.24
CA PHE A 195 24.11 4.07 -4.38
C PHE A 195 23.80 5.57 -4.25
N LYS A 196 23.76 6.26 -5.38
CA LYS A 196 23.51 7.71 -5.50
C LYS A 196 22.41 7.93 -6.54
N PRO A 197 21.14 7.81 -6.15
CA PRO A 197 20.03 7.98 -7.08
C PRO A 197 19.97 9.41 -7.63
N THR A 198 19.67 9.52 -8.92
CA THR A 198 19.35 10.75 -9.64
C THR A 198 17.95 10.61 -10.24
N THR A 199 17.39 11.72 -10.73
CA THR A 199 16.12 11.70 -11.48
C THR A 199 16.15 10.69 -12.63
N GLU A 200 17.23 10.65 -13.41
CA GLU A 200 17.35 9.76 -14.56
C GLU A 200 17.40 8.30 -14.14
N SER A 201 18.24 7.97 -13.13
CA SER A 201 18.35 6.58 -12.65
C SER A 201 17.06 6.09 -12.01
N PHE A 202 16.36 6.95 -11.27
CA PHE A 202 15.07 6.61 -10.69
C PHE A 202 14.00 6.41 -11.79
N LYS A 203 13.88 7.33 -12.75
CA LYS A 203 12.97 7.19 -13.90
C LYS A 203 13.20 5.89 -14.67
N ALA A 204 14.48 5.54 -14.92
CA ALA A 204 14.81 4.28 -15.59
C ALA A 204 14.33 3.04 -14.81
N MET A 205 14.54 3.01 -13.48
CA MET A 205 14.02 1.93 -12.61
C MET A 205 12.50 1.84 -12.64
N VAL A 206 11.81 2.99 -12.66
CA VAL A 206 10.34 3.04 -12.73
C VAL A 206 9.83 2.48 -14.05
N GLU A 207 10.42 2.87 -15.18
CA GLU A 207 10.00 2.37 -16.50
C GLU A 207 10.25 0.87 -16.63
N GLU A 208 11.41 0.36 -16.17
CA GLU A 208 11.66 -1.09 -16.13
C GLU A 208 10.66 -1.83 -15.24
N ALA A 209 10.30 -1.27 -14.09
CA ALA A 209 9.31 -1.87 -13.20
C ALA A 209 7.91 -1.87 -13.82
N LYS A 210 7.51 -0.81 -14.55
CA LYS A 210 6.23 -0.76 -15.29
C LYS A 210 6.14 -1.86 -16.33
N VAL A 211 7.19 -2.08 -17.12
CA VAL A 211 7.22 -3.17 -18.11
C VAL A 211 6.99 -4.53 -17.43
N ARG A 212 7.60 -4.77 -16.25
CA ARG A 212 7.35 -6.00 -15.49
C ARG A 212 5.92 -6.11 -14.98
N VAL A 213 5.32 -5.00 -14.55
CA VAL A 213 3.91 -4.95 -14.11
C VAL A 213 2.97 -5.27 -15.29
N ASP A 214 3.19 -4.65 -16.44
CA ASP A 214 2.37 -4.86 -17.63
C ASP A 214 2.46 -6.32 -18.13
N GLN A 215 3.65 -6.91 -18.08
CA GLN A 215 3.83 -8.32 -18.41
C GLN A 215 3.11 -9.23 -17.41
N ALA A 216 3.20 -8.95 -16.11
CA ALA A 216 2.50 -9.74 -15.10
C ALA A 216 0.97 -9.66 -15.23
N GLU A 217 0.42 -8.49 -15.59
CA GLU A 217 -1.01 -8.33 -15.89
C GLU A 217 -1.42 -9.09 -17.18
N ALA A 218 -0.59 -9.08 -18.22
CA ALA A 218 -0.82 -9.85 -19.44
C ALA A 218 -0.81 -11.36 -19.16
N ASP A 219 0.16 -11.86 -18.39
CA ASP A 219 0.25 -13.27 -17.99
C ASP A 219 -0.94 -13.68 -17.13
N LYS A 220 -1.39 -12.80 -16.22
CA LYS A 220 -2.60 -13.03 -15.43
C LYS A 220 -3.83 -13.16 -16.31
N LYS A 221 -4.01 -12.26 -17.28
CA LYS A 221 -5.13 -12.29 -18.22
C LYS A 221 -5.13 -13.58 -19.05
N ALA A 222 -3.97 -14.02 -19.53
CA ALA A 222 -3.85 -15.28 -20.25
C ALA A 222 -4.28 -16.49 -19.38
N LYS A 223 -3.85 -16.54 -18.13
CA LYS A 223 -4.29 -17.55 -17.14
C LYS A 223 -5.79 -17.52 -16.89
N GLU A 224 -6.39 -16.33 -16.84
CA GLU A 224 -7.85 -16.17 -16.72
C GLU A 224 -8.59 -16.75 -17.92
N GLU A 225 -8.14 -16.45 -19.13
CA GLU A 225 -8.71 -16.96 -20.37
C GLU A 225 -8.61 -18.49 -20.44
N ASP A 226 -7.44 -19.05 -20.10
CA ASP A 226 -7.24 -20.51 -20.09
C ASP A 226 -8.14 -21.20 -19.06
N LEU A 227 -8.28 -20.61 -17.87
CA LEU A 227 -9.16 -21.12 -16.82
C LEU A 227 -10.63 -21.12 -17.27
N VAL A 228 -11.07 -20.06 -17.97
CA VAL A 228 -12.42 -19.94 -18.50
C VAL A 228 -12.66 -21.01 -19.58
N LYS A 229 -11.74 -21.18 -20.54
CA LYS A 229 -11.82 -22.20 -21.58
C LYS A 229 -11.88 -23.63 -21.00
N ALA A 230 -11.05 -23.90 -19.98
CA ALA A 230 -10.98 -25.22 -19.36
C ALA A 230 -12.23 -25.60 -18.56
N ASN A 231 -12.84 -24.64 -17.85
CA ASN A 231 -13.95 -24.93 -16.93
C ASN A 231 -15.33 -24.63 -17.50
N TRP A 232 -15.45 -23.73 -18.48
CA TRP A 232 -16.72 -23.28 -19.05
C TRP A 232 -16.63 -23.09 -20.57
N PRO A 233 -16.28 -24.14 -21.35
CA PRO A 233 -16.07 -24.02 -22.78
C PRO A 233 -17.33 -23.59 -23.54
N ASP A 234 -18.51 -23.91 -23.02
CA ASP A 234 -19.83 -23.62 -23.65
C ASP A 234 -20.42 -22.29 -23.15
N ALA A 235 -19.68 -21.49 -22.39
CA ALA A 235 -20.18 -20.19 -21.93
C ALA A 235 -20.37 -19.22 -23.10
N VAL A 236 -21.58 -18.67 -23.23
CA VAL A 236 -21.95 -17.73 -24.28
C VAL A 236 -21.50 -16.33 -23.91
N GLU A 237 -20.94 -15.61 -24.85
CA GLU A 237 -20.55 -14.23 -24.65
C GLU A 237 -21.76 -13.29 -24.74
N GLY A 238 -21.90 -12.45 -23.73
CA GLY A 238 -22.92 -11.42 -23.62
C GLY A 238 -22.32 -10.02 -23.74
N GLU A 239 -23.05 -9.02 -23.30
CA GLU A 239 -22.66 -7.63 -23.38
C GLU A 239 -21.41 -7.34 -22.49
N GLY A 240 -20.50 -6.49 -22.99
CA GLY A 240 -19.32 -6.05 -22.27
C GLY A 240 -18.28 -7.13 -21.98
N GLY A 241 -18.29 -8.25 -22.71
CA GLY A 241 -17.38 -9.38 -22.52
C GLY A 241 -17.73 -10.28 -21.33
N VAL A 242 -18.89 -10.07 -20.70
CA VAL A 242 -19.43 -11.00 -19.70
C VAL A 242 -19.83 -12.29 -20.40
N LYS A 243 -19.37 -13.45 -19.90
CA LYS A 243 -19.81 -14.75 -20.39
C LYS A 243 -20.77 -15.39 -19.41
N TYR A 244 -21.71 -16.19 -19.92
CA TYR A 244 -22.67 -16.88 -19.06
C TYR A 244 -23.00 -18.30 -19.57
N ALA A 245 -23.36 -19.16 -18.63
CA ALA A 245 -23.91 -20.47 -18.92
C ALA A 245 -25.19 -20.67 -18.11
N THR A 246 -26.26 -21.14 -18.77
CA THR A 246 -27.51 -21.48 -18.08
C THR A 246 -27.38 -22.85 -17.45
N LEU A 247 -27.30 -22.90 -16.12
CA LEU A 247 -27.18 -24.15 -15.36
C LEU A 247 -28.55 -24.84 -15.15
N LYS A 248 -29.61 -24.02 -15.12
CA LYS A 248 -31.01 -24.49 -14.98
C LYS A 248 -31.92 -23.52 -15.69
N THR A 249 -32.79 -24.03 -16.56
CA THR A 249 -33.78 -23.22 -17.29
C THR A 249 -34.88 -22.78 -16.35
N GLY A 250 -35.25 -21.50 -16.41
CA GLY A 250 -36.36 -20.93 -15.68
C GLY A 250 -37.69 -21.05 -16.43
N GLN A 251 -38.77 -20.67 -15.74
CA GLN A 251 -40.16 -20.71 -16.26
C GLN A 251 -40.74 -19.29 -16.36
N GLY A 252 -41.72 -19.12 -17.23
CA GLY A 252 -42.44 -17.86 -17.42
C GLY A 252 -41.67 -16.83 -18.24
N LYS A 253 -41.97 -15.55 -18.01
CA LYS A 253 -41.33 -14.41 -18.67
C LYS A 253 -40.24 -13.78 -17.79
N PRO A 254 -39.23 -13.15 -18.39
CA PRO A 254 -38.31 -12.30 -17.62
C PRO A 254 -39.03 -11.19 -16.86
N PRO A 255 -38.43 -10.62 -15.81
CA PRO A 255 -39.00 -9.50 -15.07
C PRO A 255 -39.17 -8.25 -15.95
N LEU A 256 -40.18 -7.44 -15.64
CA LEU A 256 -40.37 -6.14 -16.27
C LEU A 256 -39.55 -5.05 -15.56
N PRO A 257 -39.20 -3.92 -16.23
CA PRO A 257 -38.62 -2.76 -15.56
C PRO A 257 -39.43 -2.34 -14.33
N GLY A 258 -38.78 -2.09 -13.20
CA GLY A 258 -39.42 -1.80 -11.92
C GLY A 258 -40.00 -3.01 -11.19
N GLY A 259 -39.98 -4.19 -11.81
CA GLY A 259 -40.37 -5.44 -11.16
C GLY A 259 -39.31 -5.88 -10.13
N THR A 260 -39.74 -6.77 -9.23
CA THR A 260 -38.86 -7.29 -8.18
C THR A 260 -38.48 -8.72 -8.45
N VAL A 261 -37.17 -9.01 -8.38
CA VAL A 261 -36.61 -10.36 -8.47
C VAL A 261 -36.06 -10.74 -7.10
N LYS A 262 -36.56 -11.86 -6.55
CA LYS A 262 -35.92 -12.49 -5.38
C LYS A 262 -34.81 -13.39 -5.86
N ALA A 263 -33.58 -13.10 -5.46
CA ALA A 263 -32.40 -13.79 -5.95
C ALA A 263 -31.52 -14.33 -4.83
N ALA A 264 -30.85 -15.44 -5.12
CA ALA A 264 -29.72 -15.94 -4.34
C ALA A 264 -28.49 -15.99 -5.24
N TYR A 265 -27.28 -15.76 -4.69
CA TYR A 265 -26.05 -15.84 -5.45
C TYR A 265 -24.85 -16.21 -4.60
N SER A 266 -23.82 -16.72 -5.24
CA SER A 266 -22.47 -16.84 -4.69
C SER A 266 -21.47 -16.23 -5.65
N GLY A 267 -20.38 -15.67 -5.10
CA GLY A 267 -19.31 -15.04 -5.87
C GLY A 267 -17.95 -15.53 -5.43
N ARG A 268 -17.08 -15.78 -6.41
CA ARG A 268 -15.71 -16.22 -6.19
C ARG A 268 -14.72 -15.53 -7.14
N ALA A 269 -13.47 -15.41 -6.68
CA ALA A 269 -12.32 -15.01 -7.46
C ALA A 269 -11.48 -16.27 -7.75
N PRO A 270 -11.63 -16.93 -8.90
CA PRO A 270 -11.10 -18.27 -9.14
C PRO A 270 -9.59 -18.36 -9.07
N LEU A 271 -8.84 -17.39 -9.64
CA LEU A 271 -7.37 -17.39 -9.60
C LEU A 271 -6.83 -17.24 -8.17
N ALA A 272 -7.55 -16.55 -7.30
CA ALA A 272 -7.19 -16.42 -5.90
C ALA A 272 -7.67 -17.60 -5.04
N GLY A 273 -8.42 -18.55 -5.62
CA GLY A 273 -9.05 -19.64 -4.88
C GLY A 273 -10.01 -19.19 -3.79
N LYS A 274 -10.60 -17.98 -3.92
CA LYS A 274 -11.30 -17.28 -2.84
C LYS A 274 -12.78 -17.08 -3.17
N SER A 275 -13.67 -17.57 -2.29
CA SER A 275 -15.07 -17.15 -2.24
C SER A 275 -15.21 -15.92 -1.36
N PHE A 276 -15.95 -14.91 -1.83
CA PHE A 276 -16.11 -13.64 -1.13
C PHE A 276 -17.53 -13.36 -0.70
N VAL A 277 -18.52 -14.00 -1.33
CA VAL A 277 -19.94 -13.85 -0.96
C VAL A 277 -20.71 -15.13 -1.24
N SER A 278 -21.72 -15.39 -0.39
CA SER A 278 -22.77 -16.39 -0.64
C SER A 278 -24.01 -16.01 0.15
N THR A 279 -25.18 -16.07 -0.48
CA THR A 279 -26.49 -15.84 0.17
C THR A 279 -27.15 -17.14 0.62
N SER A 280 -26.50 -18.30 0.44
CA SER A 280 -26.97 -19.58 0.96
C SER A 280 -26.79 -19.67 2.49
N GLU A 281 -27.61 -20.49 3.16
CA GLU A 281 -27.46 -20.75 4.58
C GLU A 281 -26.04 -21.24 4.91
N GLY A 282 -25.41 -20.68 5.95
CA GLY A 282 -24.02 -20.94 6.28
C GLY A 282 -23.00 -20.31 5.33
N GLY A 283 -23.45 -19.56 4.32
CA GLY A 283 -22.61 -18.85 3.37
C GLY A 283 -21.87 -17.66 3.97
N LYS A 284 -21.00 -17.05 3.17
CA LYS A 284 -20.23 -15.86 3.54
C LYS A 284 -20.84 -14.62 2.90
N PRO A 285 -21.51 -13.73 3.67
CA PRO A 285 -22.05 -12.49 3.13
C PRO A 285 -20.95 -11.43 2.99
N TYR A 286 -21.22 -10.39 2.19
CA TYR A 286 -20.47 -9.14 2.31
C TYR A 286 -20.73 -8.51 3.67
N TRP A 287 -19.71 -8.03 4.35
CA TRP A 287 -19.79 -7.07 5.46
C TRP A 287 -20.58 -7.49 6.71
N GLY A 288 -20.70 -8.76 7.02
CA GLY A 288 -21.40 -9.24 8.20
C GLY A 288 -22.93 -9.18 8.08
N GLU A 289 -23.45 -9.04 6.87
CA GLU A 289 -24.87 -9.30 6.58
C GLU A 289 -25.20 -10.77 6.84
N THR A 290 -26.44 -11.05 7.22
CA THR A 290 -26.91 -12.44 7.34
C THR A 290 -27.04 -13.05 5.95
N PRO A 291 -26.47 -14.25 5.68
CA PRO A 291 -26.67 -14.93 4.42
C PRO A 291 -28.15 -15.19 4.17
N ALA A 292 -28.71 -14.52 3.18
CA ALA A 292 -30.13 -14.67 2.81
C ALA A 292 -30.34 -14.24 1.36
N PRO A 293 -31.32 -14.83 0.66
CA PRO A 293 -31.78 -14.30 -0.61
C PRO A 293 -32.25 -12.85 -0.46
N PHE A 294 -32.01 -12.03 -1.48
CA PHE A 294 -32.31 -10.61 -1.48
C PHE A 294 -33.32 -10.24 -2.58
N ASP A 295 -33.99 -9.12 -2.40
CA ASP A 295 -34.85 -8.53 -3.44
C ASP A 295 -34.05 -7.53 -4.27
N PHE A 296 -34.14 -7.67 -5.60
CA PHE A 296 -33.55 -6.78 -6.59
C PHE A 296 -34.70 -6.12 -7.40
N ILE A 297 -34.66 -4.81 -7.50
CA ILE A 297 -35.60 -4.05 -8.34
C ILE A 297 -34.94 -3.81 -9.69
N VAL A 298 -35.55 -4.31 -10.77
CA VAL A 298 -35.02 -4.16 -12.14
C VAL A 298 -34.89 -2.68 -12.51
N GLY A 299 -33.67 -2.30 -12.91
CA GLY A 299 -33.32 -0.91 -13.22
C GLY A 299 -32.58 -0.20 -12.08
N THR A 300 -32.32 -0.88 -10.96
CA THR A 300 -31.46 -0.35 -9.89
C THR A 300 -30.11 -1.06 -9.86
N THR A 301 -29.16 -0.54 -9.08
CA THR A 301 -27.87 -1.19 -8.83
C THR A 301 -27.89 -1.83 -7.45
N LYS A 302 -27.59 -3.12 -7.35
CA LYS A 302 -27.57 -3.84 -6.07
C LYS A 302 -26.25 -4.56 -5.81
N VAL A 303 -25.70 -5.27 -6.80
CA VAL A 303 -24.47 -6.07 -6.68
C VAL A 303 -23.36 -5.45 -7.52
N ASN A 304 -23.44 -5.64 -8.82
CA ASN A 304 -22.60 -4.99 -9.82
C ASN A 304 -23.31 -5.04 -11.18
N PRO A 305 -22.89 -4.24 -12.17
CA PRO A 305 -23.61 -4.13 -13.44
C PRO A 305 -23.86 -5.47 -14.15
N ALA A 306 -22.92 -6.41 -14.11
CA ALA A 306 -23.07 -7.71 -14.79
C ALA A 306 -24.11 -8.61 -14.11
N VAL A 307 -24.09 -8.67 -12.77
CA VAL A 307 -25.09 -9.44 -11.99
C VAL A 307 -26.46 -8.82 -12.13
N ASP A 308 -26.56 -7.50 -12.03
CA ASP A 308 -27.81 -6.75 -12.09
C ASP A 308 -28.47 -6.88 -13.48
N ALA A 309 -27.70 -6.77 -14.57
CA ALA A 309 -28.16 -7.02 -15.93
C ALA A 309 -28.62 -8.46 -16.14
N SER A 310 -27.91 -9.43 -15.57
CA SER A 310 -28.33 -10.84 -15.65
C SER A 310 -29.65 -11.07 -14.94
N LEU A 311 -29.83 -10.58 -13.70
CA LEU A 311 -31.07 -10.68 -12.95
C LEU A 311 -32.26 -10.04 -13.69
N ALA A 312 -32.02 -8.94 -14.40
CA ALA A 312 -33.06 -8.28 -15.22
C ALA A 312 -33.54 -9.13 -16.42
N SER A 313 -32.81 -10.16 -16.81
CA SER A 313 -33.13 -11.03 -17.96
C SER A 313 -33.51 -12.46 -17.58
N MET A 314 -33.26 -12.87 -16.33
CA MET A 314 -33.52 -14.25 -15.87
C MET A 314 -34.97 -14.50 -15.54
N LYS A 315 -35.44 -15.71 -15.83
CA LYS A 315 -36.80 -16.17 -15.53
C LYS A 315 -36.86 -16.78 -14.12
N LYS A 316 -38.04 -16.91 -13.55
CA LYS A 316 -38.24 -17.58 -12.28
C LYS A 316 -37.71 -19.03 -12.30
N GLY A 317 -36.95 -19.41 -11.29
CA GLY A 317 -36.28 -20.71 -11.14
C GLY A 317 -35.08 -20.91 -12.05
N GLU A 318 -34.65 -19.90 -12.80
CA GLU A 318 -33.44 -19.97 -13.62
C GLU A 318 -32.19 -19.89 -12.73
N LYS A 319 -31.22 -20.74 -13.02
CA LYS A 319 -29.88 -20.67 -12.44
C LYS A 319 -28.85 -20.42 -13.54
N ARG A 320 -28.01 -19.41 -13.36
CA ARG A 320 -27.03 -18.97 -14.34
C ARG A 320 -25.65 -18.81 -13.67
N LEU A 321 -24.63 -19.27 -14.37
CA LEU A 321 -23.23 -18.94 -14.04
C LEU A 321 -22.86 -17.73 -14.87
N LEU A 322 -22.21 -16.73 -14.23
CA LEU A 322 -21.63 -15.57 -14.89
C LEU A 322 -20.12 -15.57 -14.71
N ILE A 323 -19.42 -15.28 -15.79
CA ILE A 323 -17.98 -15.00 -15.80
C ILE A 323 -17.83 -13.52 -16.13
N VAL A 324 -17.43 -12.75 -15.13
CA VAL A 324 -17.42 -11.28 -15.16
C VAL A 324 -15.99 -10.82 -15.27
N PRO A 325 -15.54 -10.27 -16.41
CA PRO A 325 -14.21 -9.71 -16.56
C PRO A 325 -14.04 -8.52 -15.61
N ALA A 326 -12.80 -8.24 -15.21
CA ALA A 326 -12.49 -7.17 -14.26
C ALA A 326 -13.12 -5.82 -14.62
N ALA A 327 -13.16 -5.49 -15.93
CA ALA A 327 -13.74 -4.23 -16.44
C ALA A 327 -15.24 -4.09 -16.15
N GLN A 328 -15.98 -5.19 -16.01
CA GLN A 328 -17.41 -5.23 -15.68
C GLN A 328 -17.67 -5.57 -14.21
N GLY A 329 -16.62 -5.88 -13.46
CA GLY A 329 -16.64 -6.10 -12.02
C GLY A 329 -16.17 -4.89 -11.23
N TYR A 330 -15.10 -5.08 -10.43
CA TYR A 330 -14.57 -4.04 -9.53
C TYR A 330 -13.37 -3.27 -10.11
N LYS A 331 -13.04 -3.47 -11.38
CA LYS A 331 -12.05 -2.72 -12.17
C LYS A 331 -10.69 -2.62 -11.46
N THR A 332 -9.98 -1.53 -11.74
CA THR A 332 -8.70 -1.18 -11.10
C THR A 332 -8.83 -0.76 -9.62
N SER A 333 -10.05 -0.45 -9.17
CA SER A 333 -10.31 -0.06 -7.77
C SER A 333 -10.34 -1.26 -6.84
N GLY A 334 -10.72 -2.45 -7.35
CA GLY A 334 -11.00 -3.58 -6.49
C GLY A 334 -12.17 -3.31 -5.53
N PHE A 335 -12.30 -4.16 -4.53
CA PHE A 335 -13.29 -3.99 -3.47
C PHE A 335 -12.65 -4.28 -2.12
N TYR A 336 -12.62 -3.30 -1.23
CA TYR A 336 -12.06 -3.47 0.11
C TYR A 336 -13.07 -3.04 1.17
N ALA A 337 -13.02 -3.76 2.29
CA ALA A 337 -13.76 -3.39 3.48
C ALA A 337 -13.11 -2.19 4.16
N THR A 338 -13.90 -1.40 4.85
CA THR A 338 -13.38 -0.51 5.87
C THR A 338 -12.55 -1.36 6.83
N GLN A 339 -11.26 -1.04 6.93
CA GLN A 339 -10.25 -1.89 7.55
C GLN A 339 -10.67 -2.33 8.96
N ARG A 340 -10.80 -3.63 9.14
CA ARG A 340 -10.79 -4.23 10.47
C ARG A 340 -9.34 -4.62 10.80
N PRO A 341 -8.88 -4.43 12.03
CA PRO A 341 -7.55 -4.91 12.43
C PRO A 341 -7.40 -6.39 12.08
N GLY A 342 -6.30 -6.73 11.39
CA GLY A 342 -6.00 -8.12 11.01
C GLY A 342 -6.60 -8.61 9.68
N GLU A 343 -7.36 -7.79 8.96
CA GLU A 343 -7.89 -8.15 7.63
C GLU A 343 -7.03 -7.55 6.51
N LYS A 344 -6.87 -8.32 5.40
CA LYS A 344 -6.25 -7.81 4.18
C LYS A 344 -7.05 -6.64 3.62
N ARG A 345 -6.36 -5.69 3.01
CA ARG A 345 -6.95 -4.48 2.44
C ARG A 345 -8.08 -4.77 1.45
N PHE A 346 -7.88 -5.74 0.57
CA PHE A 346 -8.85 -6.06 -0.46
C PHE A 346 -9.61 -7.36 -0.15
N VAL A 347 -10.92 -7.28 -0.22
CA VAL A 347 -11.80 -8.45 -0.32
C VAL A 347 -11.70 -9.03 -1.73
N ILE A 348 -11.74 -8.15 -2.75
CA ILE A 348 -11.50 -8.45 -4.15
C ILE A 348 -10.40 -7.53 -4.63
N SER A 349 -9.27 -8.10 -5.00
CA SER A 349 -8.13 -7.32 -5.50
C SER A 349 -8.47 -6.60 -6.81
N PRO A 350 -7.80 -5.49 -7.13
CA PRO A 350 -7.90 -4.85 -8.44
C PRO A 350 -7.69 -5.83 -9.60
N ASN A 351 -8.28 -5.50 -10.73
CA ASN A 351 -8.14 -6.26 -11.99
C ASN A 351 -8.44 -7.75 -11.84
N THR A 352 -9.42 -8.14 -11.00
CA THR A 352 -9.79 -9.54 -10.76
C THR A 352 -11.05 -9.90 -11.52
N PHE A 353 -10.99 -10.97 -12.35
CA PHE A 353 -12.20 -11.55 -12.92
C PHE A 353 -12.95 -12.36 -11.86
N LEU A 354 -14.26 -12.40 -11.97
CA LEU A 354 -15.14 -12.98 -10.98
C LEU A 354 -16.07 -14.01 -11.61
N VAL A 355 -16.42 -15.02 -10.84
CA VAL A 355 -17.44 -15.98 -11.24
C VAL A 355 -18.56 -15.94 -10.22
N TYR A 356 -19.79 -15.77 -10.72
CA TYR A 356 -21.00 -15.80 -9.91
C TYR A 356 -21.88 -16.96 -10.33
N GLU A 357 -22.49 -17.62 -9.36
CA GLU A 357 -23.68 -18.45 -9.60
C GLU A 357 -24.87 -17.69 -9.04
N ILE A 358 -25.88 -17.47 -9.89
CA ILE A 358 -27.08 -16.70 -9.55
C ILE A 358 -28.29 -17.59 -9.75
N GLU A 359 -29.24 -17.57 -8.81
CA GLU A 359 -30.53 -18.22 -8.93
C GLU A 359 -31.66 -17.22 -8.69
N THR A 360 -32.60 -17.15 -9.64
CA THR A 360 -33.83 -16.35 -9.52
C THR A 360 -34.91 -17.18 -8.85
N LEU A 361 -35.17 -16.91 -7.58
CA LEU A 361 -36.15 -17.69 -6.78
C LEU A 361 -37.59 -17.28 -7.07
N ASP A 362 -37.82 -15.98 -7.29
CA ASP A 362 -39.14 -15.44 -7.60
C ASP A 362 -39.06 -14.19 -8.47
N VAL A 363 -40.10 -13.94 -9.28
CA VAL A 363 -40.26 -12.76 -10.12
C VAL A 363 -41.62 -12.16 -9.89
N ARG A 364 -41.71 -10.90 -9.45
CA ARG A 364 -42.93 -10.17 -9.18
C ARG A 364 -43.04 -8.95 -10.09
N PRO A 365 -44.26 -8.61 -10.56
CA PRO A 365 -44.47 -7.40 -11.36
C PRO A 365 -44.11 -6.14 -10.57
N PRO A 366 -43.96 -4.99 -11.25
CA PRO A 366 -43.85 -3.70 -10.58
C PRO A 366 -45.04 -3.48 -9.64
N ALA A 367 -44.81 -2.83 -8.48
CA ALA A 367 -45.90 -2.41 -7.62
C ALA A 367 -46.84 -1.49 -8.42
N THR A 368 -48.12 -1.81 -8.45
CA THR A 368 -49.13 -0.91 -8.97
C THR A 368 -49.18 0.34 -8.08
N LYS A 369 -48.99 1.50 -8.70
CA LYS A 369 -49.09 2.81 -8.03
C LYS A 369 -50.54 3.04 -7.58
#